data_e0bde946fb076ee94d7b770dea0f4ced
#
_entry.id   e0bde946fb076ee94d7b770dea0f4ced
#
_cell.length_a   1.000
_cell.length_b   1.000
_cell.length_c   1.000
_cell.angle_alpha   90.00
_cell.angle_beta   90.00
_cell.angle_gamma   90.00
#
_symmetry.space_group_name_H-M   'P 1'
#
loop_
_entity.id
_entity.type
_entity.pdbx_description
1 polymer ?
#
loop_
_entity_poly.entity_id
_entity_poly.type
_entity_poly.pdbx_seq_one_letter_code
_entity_poly.pdbx_strand_id
1 'polypeptide(L)'
;MDVKGNAHTPERAPRPCPRASSRLPLVLMRDRLHTLDLHFQDQPGIIAAYLLRHDDGAALIETGPGATFPLLQARLAEHGLTPADISAVLLTHIHLDHAGAAGHLAEHGATIYAHRIGVPHLADPERLLTSAARIYGDEMDRLWGEMRPVPRDQLVALDDEDSVPLGDREALALDTPGHASHHLSYVVGNVCFTGDVGGVRIPGETHVALPLAPPEIDLGAWRNSLARLRTAVDRHEEARLAPTHFGVYDDASAHLDRLARALDAAEAWTADTVPPHADDEAALREAATAWMRDRAAANGVDDAAWARYERANPSWMAALALRRYWKKHVAA
;
A
#
# COMPACT_ATOMS: atom_id res chain seq x y z
N MET A 1 -0.26 -5.06 -57.28
CA MET A 1 -0.97 -3.87 -56.74
C MET A 1 -1.54 -4.25 -55.40
N ASP A 2 -0.75 -4.03 -54.36
CA ASP A 2 -1.13 -4.38 -52.97
C ASP A 2 -1.71 -3.15 -52.29
N VAL A 3 -2.97 -3.24 -51.88
CA VAL A 3 -3.65 -2.22 -51.12
C VAL A 3 -3.46 -2.58 -49.63
N LYS A 4 -2.57 -1.89 -48.92
CA LYS A 4 -2.44 -1.97 -47.46
C LYS A 4 -3.62 -1.23 -46.83
N GLY A 5 -4.50 -1.99 -46.19
CA GLY A 5 -5.55 -1.46 -45.34
C GLY A 5 -4.98 -0.90 -44.03
N ASN A 6 -5.13 0.41 -43.84
CA ASN A 6 -4.84 1.09 -42.56
C ASN A 6 -5.96 0.75 -41.55
N ALA A 7 -5.61 0.02 -40.51
CA ALA A 7 -6.49 -0.20 -39.36
C ALA A 7 -6.57 1.09 -38.53
N HIS A 8 -7.69 1.81 -38.66
CA HIS A 8 -8.04 2.92 -37.76
C HIS A 8 -8.38 2.36 -36.40
N THR A 9 -7.59 2.70 -35.39
CA THR A 9 -7.95 2.54 -33.98
C THR A 9 -9.04 3.57 -33.63
N PRO A 10 -10.18 3.19 -33.09
CA PRO A 10 -11.20 4.18 -32.74
C PRO A 10 -10.71 5.06 -31.58
N GLU A 11 -10.68 6.35 -31.81
CA GLU A 11 -10.42 7.40 -30.83
C GLU A 11 -11.51 7.32 -29.72
N ARG A 12 -11.07 7.08 -28.48
CA ARG A 12 -11.96 6.96 -27.32
C ARG A 12 -12.59 8.32 -27.06
N ALA A 13 -13.92 8.42 -27.14
CA ALA A 13 -14.66 9.64 -26.83
C ALA A 13 -14.34 10.14 -25.39
N PRO A 14 -14.26 11.47 -25.17
CA PRO A 14 -13.99 12.02 -23.83
C PRO A 14 -15.10 11.59 -22.86
N ARG A 15 -14.71 10.99 -21.74
CA ARG A 15 -15.63 10.60 -20.67
C ARG A 15 -16.25 11.86 -20.06
N PRO A 16 -17.56 11.88 -19.74
CA PRO A 16 -18.19 13.02 -19.09
C PRO A 16 -17.58 13.21 -17.70
N CYS A 17 -17.25 14.46 -17.38
CA CYS A 17 -16.80 14.88 -16.07
C CYS A 17 -17.79 14.40 -14.99
N PRO A 18 -17.37 13.70 -13.92
CA PRO A 18 -18.29 13.25 -12.89
C PRO A 18 -18.97 14.46 -12.24
N ARG A 19 -20.30 14.43 -12.21
CA ARG A 19 -21.10 15.42 -11.48
C ARG A 19 -20.69 15.39 -10.01
N ALA A 20 -20.50 16.57 -9.42
CA ALA A 20 -20.21 16.75 -8.01
C ALA A 20 -21.15 15.85 -7.17
N SER A 21 -20.58 14.86 -6.49
CA SER A 21 -21.31 13.96 -5.60
C SER A 21 -21.89 14.78 -4.43
N SER A 22 -23.14 14.48 -4.09
CA SER A 22 -23.80 15.04 -2.92
C SER A 22 -22.93 14.78 -1.68
N ARG A 23 -22.50 15.84 -1.01
CA ARG A 23 -21.73 15.75 0.26
C ARG A 23 -22.60 15.02 1.30
N LEU A 24 -22.34 13.73 1.52
CA LEU A 24 -22.86 13.06 2.69
C LEU A 24 -22.22 13.64 3.96
N PRO A 25 -22.99 13.82 5.06
CA PRO A 25 -22.44 14.38 6.29
C PRO A 25 -21.28 13.52 6.80
N LEU A 26 -20.22 14.19 7.25
CA LEU A 26 -18.96 13.60 7.75
C LEU A 26 -19.16 12.54 8.87
N VAL A 27 -20.20 12.69 9.66
CA VAL A 27 -20.58 11.76 10.74
C VAL A 27 -20.83 10.34 10.24
N LEU A 28 -21.33 10.17 9.01
CA LEU A 28 -21.64 8.86 8.44
C LEU A 28 -20.39 8.03 8.03
N MET A 29 -19.21 8.67 7.82
CA MET A 29 -17.99 7.93 7.50
C MET A 29 -17.34 7.29 8.72
N ARG A 30 -17.40 7.92 9.89
CA ARG A 30 -16.78 7.38 11.12
C ARG A 30 -17.44 6.07 11.56
N ASP A 31 -18.76 5.95 11.37
CA ASP A 31 -19.51 4.76 11.79
C ASP A 31 -19.44 3.60 10.79
N ARG A 32 -18.89 3.83 9.59
CA ARG A 32 -18.84 2.84 8.50
C ARG A 32 -17.43 2.39 8.12
N LEU A 33 -16.39 3.04 8.64
CA LEU A 33 -15.00 2.69 8.44
C LEU A 33 -14.42 2.10 9.71
N HIS A 34 -13.93 0.87 9.64
CA HIS A 34 -13.29 0.18 10.76
C HIS A 34 -11.89 -0.26 10.37
N THR A 35 -10.93 0.02 11.24
CA THR A 35 -9.56 -0.50 11.12
C THR A 35 -9.52 -1.90 11.71
N LEU A 36 -9.19 -2.89 10.89
CA LEU A 36 -9.02 -4.28 11.29
C LEU A 36 -7.53 -4.54 11.52
N ASP A 37 -7.14 -4.67 12.78
CA ASP A 37 -5.75 -4.99 13.16
C ASP A 37 -5.50 -6.49 12.95
N LEU A 38 -4.57 -6.82 12.06
CA LEU A 38 -4.26 -8.19 11.66
C LEU A 38 -3.21 -8.86 12.56
N HIS A 39 -2.75 -8.19 13.62
CA HIS A 39 -1.77 -8.71 14.59
C HIS A 39 -0.62 -9.48 13.92
N PHE A 40 -0.01 -8.90 12.90
CA PHE A 40 1.06 -9.56 12.16
C PHE A 40 2.19 -9.98 13.10
N GLN A 41 2.58 -11.25 13.04
CA GLN A 41 3.54 -11.88 13.95
C GLN A 41 3.12 -11.73 15.42
N ASP A 42 1.84 -11.92 15.73
CA ASP A 42 1.23 -11.76 17.07
C ASP A 42 1.41 -10.37 17.69
N GLN A 43 1.70 -9.36 16.85
CA GLN A 43 1.95 -7.99 17.29
C GLN A 43 0.83 -7.07 16.80
N PRO A 44 0.11 -6.35 17.67
CA PRO A 44 -0.88 -5.38 17.26
C PRO A 44 -0.23 -4.13 16.65
N GLY A 45 -0.97 -3.47 15.75
CA GLY A 45 -0.58 -2.18 15.18
C GLY A 45 0.55 -2.25 14.16
N ILE A 46 0.65 -3.34 13.39
CA ILE A 46 1.66 -3.56 12.35
C ILE A 46 1.05 -3.52 10.96
N ILE A 47 0.03 -4.32 10.69
CA ILE A 47 -0.70 -4.36 9.42
C ILE A 47 -2.20 -4.17 9.70
N ALA A 48 -2.81 -3.24 9.00
CA ALA A 48 -4.24 -2.97 9.00
C ALA A 48 -4.87 -3.35 7.66
N ALA A 49 -6.05 -3.97 7.71
CA ALA A 49 -7.03 -3.90 6.65
C ALA A 49 -8.14 -2.93 7.06
N TYR A 50 -8.84 -2.35 6.10
CA TYR A 50 -9.89 -1.39 6.39
C TYR A 50 -11.23 -1.91 5.87
N LEU A 51 -12.17 -2.16 6.78
CA LEU A 51 -13.54 -2.52 6.47
C LEU A 51 -14.35 -1.25 6.21
N LEU A 52 -14.94 -1.15 5.03
CA LEU A 52 -15.83 -0.08 4.64
C LEU A 52 -17.24 -0.65 4.39
N ARG A 53 -18.20 -0.26 5.24
CA ARG A 53 -19.62 -0.60 5.06
C ARG A 53 -20.29 0.38 4.11
N HIS A 54 -21.12 -0.15 3.22
CA HIS A 54 -21.95 0.62 2.30
C HIS A 54 -23.38 0.03 2.23
N ASP A 55 -24.29 0.67 1.51
CA ASP A 55 -25.70 0.28 1.55
C ASP A 55 -25.97 -1.11 0.93
N ASP A 56 -25.12 -1.55 0.00
CA ASP A 56 -25.25 -2.84 -0.68
C ASP A 56 -24.33 -3.94 -0.11
N GLY A 57 -23.61 -3.69 1.01
CA GLY A 57 -22.71 -4.68 1.59
C GLY A 57 -21.47 -4.10 2.26
N ALA A 58 -20.34 -4.74 2.07
CA ALA A 58 -19.07 -4.33 2.63
C ALA A 58 -17.92 -4.52 1.64
N ALA A 59 -16.94 -3.63 1.74
CA ALA A 59 -15.68 -3.71 1.00
C ALA A 59 -14.50 -3.72 1.95
N LEU A 60 -13.37 -4.26 1.50
CA LEU A 60 -12.09 -4.14 2.18
C LEU A 60 -11.13 -3.30 1.35
N ILE A 61 -10.32 -2.50 2.02
CA ILE A 61 -9.07 -1.99 1.48
C ILE A 61 -7.97 -2.75 2.20
N GLU A 62 -7.12 -3.44 1.42
CA GLU A 62 -6.12 -4.41 1.84
C GLU A 62 -6.71 -5.72 2.42
N THR A 63 -5.87 -6.75 2.44
CA THR A 63 -6.25 -8.07 2.97
C THR A 63 -5.28 -8.59 4.03
N GLY A 64 -4.08 -8.04 4.08
CA GLY A 64 -2.98 -8.66 4.82
C GLY A 64 -2.43 -9.92 4.13
N PRO A 65 -1.43 -10.55 4.75
CA PRO A 65 -0.86 -11.81 4.28
C PRO A 65 -1.83 -12.99 4.48
N GLY A 66 -1.64 -14.05 3.70
CA GLY A 66 -2.39 -15.30 3.85
C GLY A 66 -2.29 -15.88 5.26
N ALA A 67 -1.13 -15.74 5.91
CA ALA A 67 -0.92 -16.17 7.30
C ALA A 67 -1.88 -15.52 8.29
N THR A 68 -2.37 -14.30 8.03
CA THR A 68 -3.30 -13.59 8.91
C THR A 68 -4.76 -13.74 8.49
N PHE A 69 -5.08 -14.49 7.44
CA PHE A 69 -6.46 -14.68 6.98
C PHE A 69 -7.42 -15.19 8.08
N PRO A 70 -7.04 -16.17 8.94
CA PRO A 70 -7.89 -16.59 10.04
C PRO A 70 -8.24 -15.45 11.01
N LEU A 71 -7.30 -14.53 11.25
CA LEU A 71 -7.55 -13.36 12.08
C LEU A 71 -8.41 -12.31 11.37
N LEU A 72 -8.20 -12.11 10.06
CA LEU A 72 -9.10 -11.27 9.25
C LEU A 72 -10.54 -11.76 9.35
N GLN A 73 -10.79 -13.08 9.25
CA GLN A 73 -12.12 -13.67 9.44
C GLN A 73 -12.68 -13.38 10.84
N ALA A 74 -11.86 -13.52 11.89
CA ALA A 74 -12.27 -13.20 13.26
C ALA A 74 -12.63 -11.71 13.41
N ARG A 75 -11.84 -10.80 12.81
CA ARG A 75 -12.13 -9.36 12.82
C ARG A 75 -13.42 -9.03 12.06
N LEU A 76 -13.69 -9.67 10.94
CA LEU A 76 -14.97 -9.51 10.23
C LEU A 76 -16.14 -9.99 11.09
N ALA A 77 -15.98 -11.11 11.80
CA ALA A 77 -17.03 -11.64 12.69
C ALA A 77 -17.37 -10.70 13.85
N GLU A 78 -16.40 -9.92 14.38
CA GLU A 78 -16.64 -8.86 15.38
C GLU A 78 -17.62 -7.79 14.86
N HIS A 79 -17.68 -7.62 13.53
CA HIS A 79 -18.63 -6.74 12.85
C HIS A 79 -19.87 -7.45 12.31
N GLY A 80 -20.07 -8.74 12.67
CA GLY A 80 -21.19 -9.54 12.20
C GLY A 80 -21.12 -9.92 10.72
N LEU A 81 -19.90 -9.98 10.16
CA LEU A 81 -19.63 -10.30 8.77
C LEU A 81 -18.77 -11.58 8.66
N THR A 82 -18.91 -12.22 7.50
CA THR A 82 -18.06 -13.32 7.06
C THR A 82 -17.30 -12.91 5.77
N PRO A 83 -16.29 -13.64 5.31
CA PRO A 83 -15.67 -13.36 4.02
C PRO A 83 -16.65 -13.31 2.84
N ALA A 84 -17.76 -14.05 2.91
CA ALA A 84 -18.81 -14.07 1.86
C ALA A 84 -19.63 -12.77 1.79
N ASP A 85 -19.58 -11.94 2.84
CA ASP A 85 -20.27 -10.65 2.85
C ASP A 85 -19.42 -9.52 2.25
N ILE A 86 -18.16 -9.81 1.89
CA ILE A 86 -17.25 -8.87 1.25
C ILE A 86 -17.43 -8.94 -0.26
N SER A 87 -18.03 -7.90 -0.84
CA SER A 87 -18.30 -7.82 -2.27
C SER A 87 -17.10 -7.31 -3.09
N ALA A 88 -16.27 -6.46 -2.49
CA ALA A 88 -15.13 -5.83 -3.15
C ALA A 88 -13.91 -5.76 -2.25
N VAL A 89 -12.73 -5.98 -2.83
CA VAL A 89 -11.42 -5.79 -2.20
C VAL A 89 -10.60 -4.86 -3.08
N LEU A 90 -10.12 -3.77 -2.51
CA LEU A 90 -9.29 -2.79 -3.17
C LEU A 90 -7.86 -2.93 -2.65
N LEU A 91 -6.94 -3.35 -3.50
CA LEU A 91 -5.53 -3.52 -3.15
C LEU A 91 -4.73 -2.29 -3.56
N THR A 92 -3.97 -1.72 -2.63
CA THR A 92 -3.08 -0.61 -3.00
C THR A 92 -1.96 -1.11 -3.89
N HIS A 93 -1.41 -2.26 -3.58
CA HIS A 93 -0.41 -2.95 -4.42
C HIS A 93 -0.37 -4.44 -4.09
N ILE A 94 0.52 -5.20 -4.75
CA ILE A 94 0.48 -6.66 -4.68
C ILE A 94 1.55 -7.29 -3.77
N HIS A 95 2.22 -6.54 -2.90
CA HIS A 95 3.11 -7.16 -1.92
C HIS A 95 2.32 -8.07 -0.98
N LEU A 96 3.01 -9.07 -0.41
CA LEU A 96 2.36 -10.19 0.29
C LEU A 96 1.60 -9.77 1.55
N ASP A 97 2.03 -8.71 2.19
CA ASP A 97 1.41 -8.11 3.37
C ASP A 97 0.17 -7.26 3.06
N HIS A 98 -0.11 -7.00 1.80
CA HIS A 98 -1.29 -6.28 1.31
C HIS A 98 -2.28 -7.21 0.59
N ALA A 99 -1.76 -8.05 -0.31
CA ALA A 99 -2.57 -8.85 -1.23
C ALA A 99 -2.57 -10.35 -0.92
N GLY A 100 -1.82 -10.81 0.10
CA GLY A 100 -1.60 -12.22 0.36
C GLY A 100 -2.87 -13.03 0.58
N ALA A 101 -3.90 -12.44 1.21
CA ALA A 101 -5.18 -13.11 1.43
C ALA A 101 -6.25 -12.80 0.35
N ALA A 102 -5.91 -12.10 -0.74
CA ALA A 102 -6.89 -11.73 -1.77
C ALA A 102 -7.55 -12.94 -2.45
N GLY A 103 -6.77 -13.99 -2.77
CA GLY A 103 -7.31 -15.21 -3.36
C GLY A 103 -8.29 -15.94 -2.43
N HIS A 104 -8.04 -15.92 -1.12
CA HIS A 104 -8.97 -16.47 -0.13
C HIS A 104 -10.32 -15.73 -0.15
N LEU A 105 -10.32 -14.39 -0.25
CA LEU A 105 -11.54 -13.60 -0.34
C LEU A 105 -12.26 -13.80 -1.68
N ALA A 106 -11.51 -13.94 -2.76
CA ALA A 106 -12.08 -14.26 -4.08
C ALA A 106 -12.81 -15.60 -4.09
N GLU A 107 -12.31 -16.63 -3.41
CA GLU A 107 -13.02 -17.92 -3.25
C GLU A 107 -14.39 -17.79 -2.54
N HIS A 108 -14.58 -16.70 -1.78
CA HIS A 108 -15.85 -16.36 -1.14
C HIS A 108 -16.73 -15.42 -1.98
N GLY A 109 -16.29 -15.07 -3.19
CA GLY A 109 -17.09 -14.29 -4.14
C GLY A 109 -16.70 -12.81 -4.27
N ALA A 110 -15.67 -12.34 -3.54
CA ALA A 110 -15.22 -10.97 -3.64
C ALA A 110 -14.61 -10.65 -5.01
N THR A 111 -14.90 -9.47 -5.56
CA THR A 111 -14.19 -8.90 -6.70
C THR A 111 -12.94 -8.19 -6.22
N ILE A 112 -11.79 -8.49 -6.81
CA ILE A 112 -10.48 -7.94 -6.45
C ILE A 112 -10.08 -6.86 -7.44
N TYR A 113 -9.90 -5.65 -6.94
CA TYR A 113 -9.48 -4.48 -7.70
C TYR A 113 -8.01 -4.19 -7.42
N ALA A 114 -7.21 -4.08 -8.46
CA ALA A 114 -5.79 -3.79 -8.33
C ALA A 114 -5.26 -3.03 -9.56
N HIS A 115 -4.09 -2.41 -9.40
CA HIS A 115 -3.40 -1.79 -10.51
C HIS A 115 -3.17 -2.80 -11.65
N ARG A 116 -3.40 -2.39 -12.91
CA ARG A 116 -3.30 -3.25 -14.11
C ARG A 116 -1.99 -4.04 -14.21
N ILE A 117 -0.87 -3.47 -13.73
CA ILE A 117 0.44 -4.14 -13.72
C ILE A 117 0.45 -5.31 -12.70
N GLY A 118 -0.27 -5.18 -11.59
CA GLY A 118 -0.36 -6.19 -10.53
C GLY A 118 -1.29 -7.36 -10.88
N VAL A 119 -2.36 -7.11 -11.65
CA VAL A 119 -3.40 -8.10 -11.97
C VAL A 119 -2.86 -9.44 -12.51
N PRO A 120 -1.90 -9.49 -13.46
CA PRO A 120 -1.35 -10.75 -13.93
C PRO A 120 -0.69 -11.60 -12.82
N HIS A 121 -0.09 -10.94 -11.82
CA HIS A 121 0.58 -11.59 -10.69
C HIS A 121 -0.39 -12.05 -9.60
N LEU A 122 -1.58 -11.46 -9.52
CA LEU A 122 -2.66 -11.98 -8.67
C LEU A 122 -3.33 -13.20 -9.30
N ALA A 123 -3.47 -13.22 -10.63
CA ALA A 123 -3.99 -14.37 -11.37
C ALA A 123 -3.04 -15.57 -11.38
N ASP A 124 -1.74 -15.32 -11.33
CA ASP A 124 -0.66 -16.31 -11.28
C ASP A 124 0.48 -15.79 -10.39
N PRO A 125 0.46 -16.12 -9.08
CA PRO A 125 1.40 -15.57 -8.12
C PRO A 125 2.78 -16.24 -8.12
N GLU A 126 3.05 -17.24 -8.95
CA GLU A 126 4.30 -18.02 -8.92
C GLU A 126 5.56 -17.15 -9.00
N ARG A 127 5.57 -16.17 -9.91
CA ARG A 127 6.71 -15.25 -10.09
C ARG A 127 6.91 -14.33 -8.88
N LEU A 128 5.81 -13.85 -8.29
CA LEU A 128 5.82 -13.01 -7.09
C LEU A 128 6.36 -13.81 -5.90
N LEU A 129 5.85 -15.02 -5.68
CA LEU A 129 6.28 -15.91 -4.62
C LEU A 129 7.74 -16.34 -4.78
N THR A 130 8.17 -16.68 -6.00
CA THR A 130 9.57 -16.99 -6.29
C THR A 130 10.50 -15.81 -6.00
N SER A 131 10.06 -14.58 -6.28
CA SER A 131 10.83 -13.37 -5.98
C SER A 131 10.91 -13.14 -4.46
N ALA A 132 9.81 -13.28 -3.74
CA ALA A 132 9.75 -13.14 -2.30
C ALA A 132 10.59 -14.20 -1.58
N ALA A 133 10.56 -15.45 -2.03
CA ALA A 133 11.34 -16.54 -1.46
C ALA A 133 12.86 -16.31 -1.51
N ARG A 134 13.36 -15.55 -2.49
CA ARG A 134 14.78 -15.11 -2.52
C ARG A 134 15.14 -14.14 -1.41
N ILE A 135 14.16 -13.42 -0.88
CA ILE A 135 14.33 -12.41 0.17
C ILE A 135 14.14 -13.04 1.54
N TYR A 136 13.07 -13.84 1.70
CA TYR A 136 12.63 -14.34 3.00
C TYR A 136 13.02 -15.79 3.30
N GLY A 137 13.45 -16.57 2.27
CA GLY A 137 13.93 -17.94 2.45
C GLY A 137 12.90 -18.82 3.19
N ASP A 138 13.35 -19.50 4.24
CA ASP A 138 12.55 -20.43 5.04
C ASP A 138 11.44 -19.74 5.87
N GLU A 139 11.45 -18.41 5.95
CA GLU A 139 10.44 -17.64 6.66
C GLU A 139 9.15 -17.41 5.86
N MET A 140 9.11 -17.81 4.59
CA MET A 140 7.97 -17.57 3.70
C MET A 140 6.64 -18.02 4.31
N ASP A 141 6.55 -19.27 4.76
CA ASP A 141 5.32 -19.86 5.28
C ASP A 141 4.88 -19.18 6.59
N ARG A 142 5.84 -18.87 7.46
CA ARG A 142 5.57 -18.23 8.76
C ARG A 142 5.10 -16.79 8.61
N LEU A 143 5.73 -16.03 7.72
CA LEU A 143 5.42 -14.60 7.53
C LEU A 143 4.19 -14.40 6.64
N TRP A 144 4.15 -15.10 5.52
CA TRP A 144 3.21 -14.78 4.45
C TRP A 144 2.08 -15.81 4.31
N GLY A 145 2.34 -17.07 4.70
CA GLY A 145 1.38 -18.16 4.52
C GLY A 145 1.06 -18.43 3.06
N GLU A 146 -0.08 -19.03 2.81
CA GLU A 146 -0.53 -19.36 1.47
C GLU A 146 -1.11 -18.14 0.76
N MET A 147 -0.55 -17.76 -0.38
CA MET A 147 -1.16 -16.83 -1.33
C MET A 147 -1.80 -17.60 -2.46
N ARG A 148 -3.13 -17.58 -2.54
CA ARG A 148 -3.92 -18.26 -3.59
C ARG A 148 -4.05 -17.38 -4.81
N PRO A 149 -4.08 -17.98 -6.04
CA PRO A 149 -4.40 -17.22 -7.23
C PRO A 149 -5.83 -16.69 -7.18
N VAL A 150 -6.03 -15.52 -7.74
CA VAL A 150 -7.36 -14.93 -7.91
C VAL A 150 -7.92 -15.33 -9.28
N PRO A 151 -9.15 -15.90 -9.37
CA PRO A 151 -9.78 -16.18 -10.64
C PRO A 151 -9.87 -14.93 -11.54
N ARG A 152 -9.58 -15.09 -12.83
CA ARG A 152 -9.49 -13.95 -13.76
C ARG A 152 -10.80 -13.17 -13.92
N ASP A 153 -11.93 -13.83 -13.78
CA ASP A 153 -13.28 -13.24 -13.83
C ASP A 153 -13.63 -12.42 -12.56
N GLN A 154 -12.85 -12.59 -11.48
CA GLN A 154 -12.97 -11.83 -10.25
C GLN A 154 -11.90 -10.73 -10.14
N LEU A 155 -11.05 -10.55 -11.15
CA LEU A 155 -10.02 -9.52 -11.18
C LEU A 155 -10.46 -8.33 -12.04
N VAL A 156 -10.37 -7.14 -11.47
CA VAL A 156 -10.60 -5.88 -12.17
C VAL A 156 -9.33 -5.04 -12.16
N ALA A 157 -8.82 -4.76 -13.35
CA ALA A 157 -7.66 -3.91 -13.53
C ALA A 157 -8.07 -2.44 -13.46
N LEU A 158 -7.37 -1.67 -12.62
CA LEU A 158 -7.55 -0.24 -12.51
C LEU A 158 -6.36 0.52 -13.11
N ASP A 159 -6.72 1.64 -13.71
CA ASP A 159 -5.80 2.70 -14.13
C ASP A 159 -6.02 3.95 -13.26
N ASP A 160 -5.19 4.95 -13.50
CA ASP A 160 -5.30 6.25 -12.83
C ASP A 160 -6.68 6.88 -13.03
N GLU A 161 -7.21 7.46 -11.96
CA GLU A 161 -8.52 8.11 -11.91
C GLU A 161 -9.73 7.19 -12.22
N ASP A 162 -9.53 5.88 -12.25
CA ASP A 162 -10.66 4.95 -12.30
C ASP A 162 -11.45 4.99 -10.97
N SER A 163 -12.77 4.81 -11.08
CA SER A 163 -13.69 4.82 -9.93
C SER A 163 -14.27 3.43 -9.71
N VAL A 164 -14.22 2.96 -8.45
CA VAL A 164 -14.82 1.69 -8.02
C VAL A 164 -16.13 1.99 -7.29
N PRO A 165 -17.27 1.52 -7.79
CA PRO A 165 -18.56 1.70 -7.11
C PRO A 165 -18.61 0.85 -5.84
N LEU A 166 -19.03 1.45 -4.72
CA LEU A 166 -19.18 0.84 -3.40
C LEU A 166 -20.55 1.24 -2.84
N GLY A 167 -21.62 0.68 -3.41
CA GLY A 167 -22.99 1.01 -3.05
C GLY A 167 -23.31 2.49 -3.25
N ASP A 168 -23.60 3.20 -2.15
CA ASP A 168 -23.87 4.65 -2.11
C ASP A 168 -22.61 5.53 -2.27
N ARG A 169 -21.45 4.92 -2.52
CA ARG A 169 -20.14 5.59 -2.58
C ARG A 169 -19.33 5.12 -3.76
N GLU A 170 -18.21 5.78 -3.94
CA GLU A 170 -17.15 5.38 -4.88
C GLU A 170 -15.78 5.53 -4.24
N ALA A 171 -14.85 4.69 -4.64
CA ALA A 171 -13.44 4.84 -4.36
C ALA A 171 -12.73 5.31 -5.64
N LEU A 172 -12.10 6.49 -5.59
CA LEU A 172 -11.27 6.99 -6.66
C LEU A 172 -9.87 6.39 -6.52
N ALA A 173 -9.41 5.69 -7.53
CA ALA A 173 -8.04 5.18 -7.60
C ALA A 173 -7.09 6.28 -8.11
N LEU A 174 -6.00 6.49 -7.40
CA LEU A 174 -4.92 7.40 -7.80
C LEU A 174 -3.66 6.57 -8.04
N ASP A 175 -3.09 6.65 -9.24
CA ASP A 175 -1.80 6.03 -9.53
C ASP A 175 -0.71 6.73 -8.72
N THR A 176 -0.09 6.00 -7.80
CA THR A 176 0.88 6.52 -6.82
C THR A 176 2.13 5.64 -6.77
N PRO A 177 2.91 5.57 -7.87
CA PRO A 177 4.16 4.80 -7.90
C PRO A 177 5.21 5.41 -6.98
N GLY A 178 6.22 4.59 -6.65
CA GLY A 178 7.39 5.01 -5.87
C GLY A 178 7.87 3.94 -4.92
N HIS A 179 6.98 3.41 -4.06
CA HIS A 179 7.23 2.18 -3.31
C HIS A 179 7.23 0.96 -4.25
N ALA A 180 6.24 0.89 -5.13
CA ALA A 180 6.12 -0.08 -6.20
C ALA A 180 5.54 0.59 -7.46
N SER A 181 5.85 0.04 -8.65
CA SER A 181 5.34 0.55 -9.93
C SER A 181 3.85 0.28 -10.14
N HIS A 182 3.27 -0.63 -9.37
CA HIS A 182 1.87 -1.07 -9.40
C HIS A 182 1.09 -0.57 -8.17
N HIS A 183 1.46 0.59 -7.63
CA HIS A 183 0.84 1.12 -6.42
C HIS A 183 -0.28 2.10 -6.75
N LEU A 184 -1.44 1.90 -6.11
CA LEU A 184 -2.60 2.80 -6.09
C LEU A 184 -2.84 3.31 -4.67
N SER A 185 -3.32 4.54 -4.55
CA SER A 185 -4.00 5.02 -3.36
C SER A 185 -5.48 5.19 -3.66
N TYR A 186 -6.34 5.04 -2.67
CA TYR A 186 -7.78 5.18 -2.86
C TYR A 186 -8.34 6.31 -2.03
N VAL A 187 -9.22 7.14 -2.64
CA VAL A 187 -9.93 8.19 -1.94
C VAL A 187 -11.40 7.83 -1.85
N VAL A 188 -11.91 7.71 -0.62
CA VAL A 188 -13.32 7.47 -0.33
C VAL A 188 -13.83 8.56 0.61
N GLY A 189 -14.67 9.45 0.12
CA GLY A 189 -15.10 10.62 0.89
C GLY A 189 -13.91 11.49 1.31
N ASN A 190 -13.69 11.65 2.61
CA ASN A 190 -12.57 12.42 3.17
C ASN A 190 -11.40 11.55 3.66
N VAL A 191 -11.38 10.26 3.34
CA VAL A 191 -10.30 9.35 3.73
C VAL A 191 -9.48 8.97 2.51
N CYS A 192 -8.17 9.11 2.60
CA CYS A 192 -7.21 8.64 1.61
C CYS A 192 -6.49 7.40 2.17
N PHE A 193 -6.75 6.24 1.59
CA PHE A 193 -6.07 4.98 1.86
C PHE A 193 -4.79 4.96 1.03
N THR A 194 -3.66 5.15 1.70
CA THR A 194 -2.41 5.49 1.03
C THR A 194 -1.49 4.32 0.81
N GLY A 195 -1.82 3.13 1.32
CA GLY A 195 -0.90 2.01 1.27
C GLY A 195 0.49 2.40 1.79
N ASP A 196 1.51 1.83 1.17
CA ASP A 196 2.91 2.03 1.53
C ASP A 196 3.49 3.37 1.09
N VAL A 197 2.90 3.99 0.07
CA VAL A 197 3.29 5.36 -0.33
C VAL A 197 2.99 6.37 0.79
N GLY A 198 2.04 6.07 1.68
CA GLY A 198 1.79 6.85 2.89
C GLY A 198 2.79 6.64 4.02
N GLY A 199 3.70 5.68 3.89
CA GLY A 199 4.70 5.36 4.91
C GLY A 199 4.15 4.50 6.05
N VAL A 200 5.04 4.20 6.99
CA VAL A 200 4.76 3.44 8.22
C VAL A 200 4.64 4.40 9.40
N ARG A 201 3.52 4.34 10.11
CA ARG A 201 3.32 5.11 11.34
C ARG A 201 2.66 4.24 12.39
N ILE A 202 3.45 3.79 13.35
CA ILE A 202 2.96 2.92 14.44
C ILE A 202 2.00 3.69 15.36
N PRO A 203 0.92 3.06 15.86
CA PRO A 203 -0.03 3.70 16.78
C PRO A 203 0.64 4.30 18.01
N GLY A 204 0.27 5.54 18.32
CA GLY A 204 0.86 6.33 19.42
C GLY A 204 2.05 7.19 19.01
N GLU A 205 2.62 6.94 17.83
CA GLU A 205 3.81 7.64 17.35
C GLU A 205 3.46 8.76 16.35
N THR A 206 4.38 9.72 16.23
CA THR A 206 4.32 10.75 15.18
C THR A 206 5.35 10.54 14.08
N HIS A 207 6.35 9.70 14.31
CA HIS A 207 7.36 9.35 13.31
C HIS A 207 6.71 8.64 12.11
N VAL A 208 7.11 9.03 10.91
CA VAL A 208 6.71 8.37 9.65
C VAL A 208 7.98 7.84 8.99
N ALA A 209 8.08 6.52 8.87
CA ALA A 209 9.15 5.84 8.19
C ALA A 209 8.77 5.49 6.75
N LEU A 210 9.76 5.39 5.85
CA LEU A 210 9.54 4.89 4.49
C LEU A 210 9.66 3.37 4.49
N PRO A 211 8.67 2.61 3.99
CA PRO A 211 8.82 1.19 3.72
C PRO A 211 9.69 0.97 2.46
N LEU A 212 11.00 0.86 2.69
CA LEU A 212 12.01 0.74 1.64
C LEU A 212 12.25 -0.74 1.32
N ALA A 213 11.33 -1.34 0.57
CA ALA A 213 11.40 -2.75 0.19
C ALA A 213 11.94 -2.92 -1.24
N PRO A 214 12.91 -3.86 -1.47
CA PRO A 214 13.31 -4.21 -2.82
C PRO A 214 12.18 -5.02 -3.51
N PRO A 215 12.10 -5.06 -4.86
CA PRO A 215 13.11 -4.58 -5.80
C PRO A 215 12.87 -3.18 -6.38
N GLU A 216 11.74 -2.54 -6.17
CA GLU A 216 11.21 -1.46 -7.00
C GLU A 216 11.03 -0.14 -6.25
N ILE A 217 12.08 0.44 -5.71
CA ILE A 217 11.98 1.79 -5.14
C ILE A 217 12.37 2.83 -6.21
N ASP A 218 11.53 3.88 -6.33
CA ASP A 218 11.79 5.09 -7.09
C ASP A 218 11.41 6.33 -6.26
N LEU A 219 12.40 6.97 -5.64
CA LEU A 219 12.18 8.11 -4.74
C LEU A 219 11.62 9.33 -5.49
N GLY A 220 12.01 9.50 -6.77
CA GLY A 220 11.49 10.58 -7.62
C GLY A 220 10.01 10.39 -7.95
N ALA A 221 9.61 9.18 -8.34
CA ALA A 221 8.20 8.82 -8.55
C ALA A 221 7.40 8.95 -7.25
N TRP A 222 7.96 8.54 -6.10
CA TRP A 222 7.31 8.67 -4.79
C TRP A 222 7.05 10.13 -4.43
N ARG A 223 7.99 11.02 -4.73
CA ARG A 223 7.81 12.46 -4.51
C ARG A 223 6.64 13.02 -5.33
N ASN A 224 6.49 12.60 -6.58
CA ASN A 224 5.34 12.98 -7.42
C ASN A 224 4.03 12.42 -6.85
N SER A 225 4.02 11.19 -6.38
CA SER A 225 2.88 10.55 -5.71
C SER A 225 2.50 11.29 -4.44
N LEU A 226 3.49 11.72 -3.64
CA LEU A 226 3.24 12.56 -2.45
C LEU A 226 2.56 13.89 -2.80
N ALA A 227 2.95 14.54 -3.90
CA ALA A 227 2.28 15.77 -4.37
C ALA A 227 0.82 15.51 -4.78
N ARG A 228 0.54 14.36 -5.38
CA ARG A 228 -0.85 13.92 -5.69
C ARG A 228 -1.68 13.67 -4.43
N LEU A 229 -1.12 12.97 -3.45
CA LEU A 229 -1.79 12.75 -2.16
C LEU A 229 -2.09 14.08 -1.46
N ARG A 230 -1.15 15.03 -1.49
CA ARG A 230 -1.37 16.37 -0.95
C ARG A 230 -2.53 17.08 -1.64
N THR A 231 -2.60 17.02 -2.97
CA THR A 231 -3.72 17.58 -3.74
C THR A 231 -5.05 16.91 -3.36
N ALA A 232 -5.08 15.61 -3.11
CA ALA A 232 -6.29 14.90 -2.68
C ALA A 232 -6.70 15.32 -1.25
N VAL A 233 -5.74 15.44 -0.33
CA VAL A 233 -5.96 15.90 1.05
C VAL A 233 -6.48 17.33 1.09
N ASP A 234 -5.90 18.25 0.31
CA ASP A 234 -6.26 19.68 0.30
C ASP A 234 -7.69 19.95 -0.24
N ARG A 235 -8.32 18.95 -0.86
CA ARG A 235 -9.73 19.06 -1.31
C ARG A 235 -10.75 18.95 -0.18
N HIS A 236 -10.34 18.49 1.01
CA HIS A 236 -11.21 18.23 2.15
C HIS A 236 -10.65 18.84 3.43
N GLU A 237 -11.39 19.71 4.11
CA GLU A 237 -10.96 20.37 5.36
C GLU A 237 -10.62 19.36 6.47
N GLU A 238 -11.32 18.22 6.51
CA GLU A 238 -11.14 17.17 7.50
C GLU A 238 -10.61 15.88 6.85
N ALA A 239 -9.63 16.02 5.95
CA ALA A 239 -9.01 14.87 5.29
C ALA A 239 -8.24 14.01 6.29
N ARG A 240 -8.37 12.70 6.12
CA ARG A 240 -7.67 11.68 6.91
C ARG A 240 -6.81 10.80 6.02
N LEU A 241 -5.71 10.32 6.57
CA LEU A 241 -4.87 9.31 5.92
C LEU A 241 -5.03 7.97 6.61
N ALA A 242 -5.04 6.92 5.81
CA ALA A 242 -5.12 5.53 6.27
C ALA A 242 -4.03 4.69 5.58
N PRO A 243 -2.76 4.75 6.06
CA PRO A 243 -1.71 3.86 5.60
C PRO A 243 -1.91 2.44 6.11
N THR A 244 -1.48 1.44 5.36
CA THR A 244 -1.62 0.02 5.75
C THR A 244 -0.80 -0.30 7.01
N HIS A 245 0.33 0.40 7.21
CA HIS A 245 1.19 0.33 8.39
C HIS A 245 1.13 1.61 9.23
N PHE A 246 0.14 1.97 9.95
CA PHE A 246 -1.10 1.48 10.49
C PHE A 246 -2.02 2.65 10.90
N GLY A 247 -3.35 2.48 10.73
CA GLY A 247 -4.38 3.29 11.37
C GLY A 247 -4.87 4.50 10.57
N VAL A 248 -5.91 5.17 11.08
CA VAL A 248 -6.50 6.36 10.48
C VAL A 248 -6.04 7.60 11.24
N TYR A 249 -5.45 8.56 10.54
CA TYR A 249 -4.83 9.76 11.11
C TYR A 249 -5.56 11.02 10.63
N ASP A 250 -5.94 11.87 11.57
CA ASP A 250 -6.63 13.15 11.31
C ASP A 250 -5.64 14.28 10.97
N ASP A 251 -4.33 14.11 11.24
CA ASP A 251 -3.27 15.10 10.96
C ASP A 251 -2.62 14.90 9.57
N ALA A 252 -3.47 14.72 8.53
CA ALA A 252 -3.06 14.35 7.18
C ALA A 252 -1.93 15.24 6.61
N SER A 253 -2.07 16.57 6.66
CA SER A 253 -1.05 17.49 6.14
C SER A 253 0.28 17.35 6.87
N ALA A 254 0.26 17.28 8.21
CA ALA A 254 1.46 17.09 9.02
C ALA A 254 2.12 15.72 8.78
N HIS A 255 1.33 14.69 8.54
CA HIS A 255 1.82 13.36 8.17
C HIS A 255 2.56 13.41 6.82
N LEU A 256 1.96 14.02 5.79
CA LEU A 256 2.60 14.19 4.48
C LEU A 256 3.88 15.06 4.54
N ASP A 257 3.95 16.04 5.45
CA ASP A 257 5.18 16.81 5.69
C ASP A 257 6.30 15.98 6.30
N ARG A 258 5.96 15.04 7.22
CA ARG A 258 6.94 14.10 7.79
C ARG A 258 7.43 13.13 6.71
N LEU A 259 6.54 12.65 5.86
CA LEU A 259 6.87 11.77 4.74
C LEU A 259 7.79 12.47 3.73
N ALA A 260 7.54 13.75 3.39
CA ALA A 260 8.42 14.55 2.53
C ALA A 260 9.84 14.63 3.10
N ARG A 261 9.96 14.94 4.40
CA ARG A 261 11.28 14.96 5.08
C ARG A 261 11.95 13.58 5.15
N ALA A 262 11.16 12.51 5.18
CA ALA A 262 11.72 11.16 5.12
C ALA A 262 12.28 10.85 3.74
N LEU A 263 11.61 11.28 2.66
CA LEU A 263 12.14 11.16 1.28
C LEU A 263 13.42 11.98 1.09
N ASP A 264 13.45 13.25 1.54
CA ASP A 264 14.66 14.09 1.48
C ASP A 264 15.84 13.42 2.16
N ALA A 265 15.61 12.84 3.34
CA ALA A 265 16.65 12.15 4.09
C ALA A 265 17.10 10.84 3.44
N ALA A 266 16.18 10.09 2.79
CA ALA A 266 16.55 8.87 2.07
C ALA A 266 17.38 9.18 0.81
N GLU A 267 17.06 10.25 0.08
CA GLU A 267 17.88 10.72 -1.05
C GLU A 267 19.27 11.13 -0.61
N ALA A 268 19.39 11.97 0.44
CA ALA A 268 20.67 12.41 0.97
C ALA A 268 21.51 11.22 1.47
N TRP A 269 20.92 10.34 2.28
CA TRP A 269 21.61 9.14 2.77
C TRP A 269 22.07 8.23 1.62
N THR A 270 21.24 8.07 0.58
CA THR A 270 21.60 7.27 -0.59
C THR A 270 22.80 7.86 -1.33
N ALA A 271 22.83 9.18 -1.53
CA ALA A 271 23.92 9.85 -2.23
C ALA A 271 25.25 9.76 -1.45
N ASP A 272 25.19 9.87 -0.12
CA ASP A 272 26.39 9.95 0.73
C ASP A 272 26.91 8.56 1.15
N THR A 273 26.01 7.62 1.45
CA THR A 273 26.35 6.35 2.11
C THR A 273 26.45 5.18 1.14
N VAL A 274 25.62 5.12 0.10
CA VAL A 274 25.61 3.98 -0.81
C VAL A 274 26.91 3.88 -1.64
N PRO A 275 27.48 4.94 -2.24
CA PRO A 275 28.64 4.82 -3.10
C PRO A 275 29.86 4.14 -2.42
N PRO A 276 30.30 4.55 -1.22
CA PRO A 276 31.46 3.92 -0.58
C PRO A 276 31.20 2.48 -0.10
N HIS A 277 29.95 2.06 0.04
CA HIS A 277 29.57 0.74 0.54
C HIS A 277 28.86 -0.14 -0.51
N ALA A 278 28.84 0.27 -1.79
CA ALA A 278 28.04 -0.38 -2.84
C ALA A 278 28.32 -1.88 -3.00
N ASP A 279 29.56 -2.30 -2.73
CA ASP A 279 30.01 -3.70 -2.84
C ASP A 279 30.13 -4.40 -1.47
N ASP A 280 29.89 -3.70 -0.36
CA ASP A 280 29.85 -4.25 1.01
C ASP A 280 28.42 -4.23 1.55
N GLU A 281 27.70 -5.31 1.31
CA GLU A 281 26.29 -5.44 1.74
C GLU A 281 26.17 -5.44 3.27
N ALA A 282 27.10 -6.03 3.99
CA ALA A 282 27.03 -6.10 5.45
C ALA A 282 27.19 -4.71 6.07
N ALA A 283 28.20 -3.94 5.64
CA ALA A 283 28.40 -2.57 6.08
C ALA A 283 27.21 -1.67 5.70
N LEU A 284 26.63 -1.86 4.50
CA LEU A 284 25.48 -1.09 4.06
C LEU A 284 24.23 -1.38 4.91
N ARG A 285 23.99 -2.66 5.28
CA ARG A 285 22.89 -3.05 6.17
C ARG A 285 23.04 -2.44 7.57
N GLU A 286 24.24 -2.49 8.13
CA GLU A 286 24.54 -1.87 9.44
C GLU A 286 24.28 -0.36 9.39
N ALA A 287 24.82 0.32 8.37
CA ALA A 287 24.63 1.76 8.17
C ALA A 287 23.16 2.14 8.00
N ALA A 288 22.36 1.36 7.23
CA ALA A 288 20.95 1.62 7.04
C ALA A 288 20.16 1.44 8.35
N THR A 289 20.45 0.39 9.12
CA THR A 289 19.81 0.16 10.42
C THR A 289 20.10 1.28 11.39
N ALA A 290 21.37 1.70 11.51
CA ALA A 290 21.77 2.82 12.35
C ALA A 290 21.04 4.12 11.93
N TRP A 291 21.07 4.44 10.64
CA TRP A 291 20.41 5.63 10.10
C TRP A 291 18.89 5.65 10.39
N MET A 292 18.19 4.55 10.16
CA MET A 292 16.74 4.48 10.42
C MET A 292 16.43 4.61 11.90
N ARG A 293 17.22 3.94 12.78
CA ARG A 293 17.06 4.01 14.24
C ARG A 293 17.33 5.42 14.77
N ASP A 294 18.42 6.07 14.32
CA ASP A 294 18.77 7.43 14.75
C ASP A 294 17.67 8.44 14.33
N ARG A 295 17.11 8.29 13.14
CA ARG A 295 15.98 9.11 12.69
C ARG A 295 14.72 8.90 13.53
N ALA A 296 14.41 7.65 13.86
CA ALA A 296 13.28 7.32 14.72
C ALA A 296 13.48 7.93 16.13
N ALA A 297 14.67 7.75 16.73
CA ALA A 297 15.02 8.31 18.03
C ALA A 297 14.96 9.85 18.03
N ALA A 298 15.46 10.53 16.97
CA ALA A 298 15.36 11.98 16.82
C ALA A 298 13.90 12.49 16.73
N ASN A 299 12.95 11.61 16.40
CA ASN A 299 11.51 11.91 16.40
C ASN A 299 10.78 11.39 17.66
N GLY A 300 11.53 11.01 18.71
CA GLY A 300 10.99 10.62 20.01
C GLY A 300 10.59 9.13 20.13
N VAL A 301 10.90 8.29 19.14
CA VAL A 301 10.62 6.85 19.16
C VAL A 301 11.56 6.17 20.15
N ASP A 302 11.02 5.50 21.17
CA ASP A 302 11.76 4.69 22.12
C ASP A 302 12.10 3.28 21.57
N ASP A 303 12.87 2.50 22.34
CA ASP A 303 13.29 1.16 21.93
C ASP A 303 12.11 0.19 21.74
N ALA A 304 11.03 0.33 22.52
CA ALA A 304 9.85 -0.53 22.41
C ALA A 304 9.05 -0.21 21.12
N ALA A 305 8.87 1.08 20.83
CA ALA A 305 8.26 1.53 19.59
C ALA A 305 9.15 1.20 18.37
N TRP A 306 10.49 1.35 18.50
CA TRP A 306 11.43 0.95 17.44
C TRP A 306 11.29 -0.53 17.08
N ALA A 307 11.18 -1.42 18.07
CA ALA A 307 10.97 -2.85 17.80
C ALA A 307 9.70 -3.13 17.01
N ARG A 308 8.65 -2.30 17.13
CA ARG A 308 7.43 -2.37 16.32
C ARG A 308 7.66 -1.85 14.90
N TYR A 309 8.43 -0.74 14.73
CA TYR A 309 8.84 -0.27 13.40
C TYR A 309 9.65 -1.33 12.66
N GLU A 310 10.60 -2.00 13.31
CA GLU A 310 11.38 -3.09 12.72
C GLU A 310 10.52 -4.27 12.25
N ARG A 311 9.38 -4.54 12.90
CA ARG A 311 8.44 -5.58 12.42
C ARG A 311 7.64 -5.14 11.22
N ALA A 312 7.22 -3.87 11.18
CA ALA A 312 6.46 -3.31 10.07
C ALA A 312 7.33 -3.01 8.85
N ASN A 313 8.59 -2.67 9.08
CA ASN A 313 9.52 -2.15 8.06
C ASN A 313 10.96 -2.51 8.44
N PRO A 314 11.37 -3.75 8.17
CA PRO A 314 12.70 -4.23 8.54
C PRO A 314 13.82 -3.39 7.92
N SER A 315 14.66 -2.75 8.75
CA SER A 315 15.69 -1.80 8.32
C SER A 315 16.73 -2.39 7.36
N TRP A 316 17.02 -3.70 7.46
CA TRP A 316 17.93 -4.37 6.54
C TRP A 316 17.47 -4.36 5.08
N MET A 317 16.16 -4.25 4.83
CA MET A 317 15.59 -4.17 3.48
C MET A 317 15.93 -2.83 2.82
N ALA A 318 15.97 -1.75 3.61
CA ALA A 318 16.29 -0.42 3.12
C ALA A 318 17.66 -0.36 2.43
N ALA A 319 18.67 -1.06 2.98
CA ALA A 319 19.99 -1.14 2.38
C ALA A 319 19.96 -1.69 0.95
N LEU A 320 19.23 -2.79 0.76
CA LEU A 320 19.10 -3.44 -0.55
C LEU A 320 18.31 -2.59 -1.54
N ALA A 321 17.21 -2.00 -1.08
CA ALA A 321 16.34 -1.15 -1.88
C ALA A 321 17.07 0.11 -2.36
N LEU A 322 17.72 0.84 -1.45
CA LEU A 322 18.42 2.09 -1.75
C LEU A 322 19.69 1.85 -2.58
N ARG A 323 20.45 0.74 -2.35
CA ARG A 323 21.54 0.35 -3.23
C ARG A 323 21.08 0.10 -4.66
N ARG A 324 19.94 -0.59 -4.83
CA ARG A 324 19.37 -0.88 -6.14
C ARG A 324 18.86 0.38 -6.82
N TYR A 325 18.19 1.25 -6.07
CA TYR A 325 17.77 2.58 -6.53
C TYR A 325 18.97 3.40 -7.00
N TRP A 326 20.03 3.49 -6.20
CA TRP A 326 21.25 4.21 -6.55
C TRP A 326 21.88 3.70 -7.86
N LYS A 327 22.02 2.37 -8.00
CA LYS A 327 22.59 1.76 -9.23
C LYS A 327 21.75 2.08 -10.47
N LYS A 328 20.44 2.18 -10.32
CA LYS A 328 19.51 2.37 -11.47
C LYS A 328 19.31 3.84 -11.84
N HIS A 329 19.30 4.74 -10.86
CA HIS A 329 18.85 6.12 -11.06
C HIS A 329 19.91 7.19 -10.79
N VAL A 330 20.97 6.87 -10.05
CA VAL A 330 21.98 7.85 -9.62
C VAL A 330 23.35 7.57 -10.23
N ALA A 331 23.76 6.29 -10.30
CA ALA A 331 25.08 5.89 -10.82
C ALA A 331 25.08 5.64 -12.35
N ALA A 332 23.89 5.58 -12.98
CA ALA A 332 23.73 5.44 -14.42
C ALA A 332 23.80 6.81 -15.08
#